data_fb59aab164536b050f328eaaa07ea565
#
_entry.id   fb59aab164536b050f328eaaa07ea565
#
_cell.length_a   1.000
_cell.length_b   1.000
_cell.length_c   1.000
_cell.angle_alpha   90.00
_cell.angle_beta   90.00
_cell.angle_gamma   90.00
#
_symmetry.space_group_name_H-M   'P 1'
#
loop_
_entity.id
_entity.type
_entity.pdbx_description
1 polymer ?
#
loop_
_entity_poly.entity_id
_entity_poly.type
_entity_poly.pdbx_seq_one_letter_code
_entity_poly.pdbx_strand_id
1 'polypeptide(L)'
;MRSRLVMVLAAALAAVSVTLVVSRLTTAASARRPVAVATLTPSLASYLGVYESTALQSYSQVLEFGRAAGREPNIAGYFSGWPEPFKIAFARSARAHGAAVLVQLDPTDASIQGIAAGAYDDYLRSFADAVARFGSPVVIGFGHEMNATWYSWGFGHVRPATFVAAWRHIVAVFRGQGADNVTWLWTIQANELGTGPMRSWWPGPQYVTWVGIDGYYFRPGDTFARVFAGTIAQVRSFTTKPILLSETAVGPEAGQPAKIHDLFRGMADYQTLGLVWFDISQHDGIYHQDWRIEDSRAAQYAVEQAVREYIRAADREYGE
;
A
#
# COMPACT_ATOMS: atom_id res chain seq x y z
N MET A 1 -35.73 75.04 71.48
CA MET A 1 -34.21 75.08 71.34
C MET A 1 -33.74 74.44 70.05
N ARG A 2 -33.07 75.26 69.27
CA ARG A 2 -32.17 74.95 68.17
C ARG A 2 -32.76 74.24 66.92
N SER A 3 -32.95 75.09 65.91
CA SER A 3 -33.02 74.84 64.51
C SER A 3 -31.84 73.95 64.00
N ARG A 4 -32.18 73.14 63.05
CA ARG A 4 -31.17 72.88 61.97
C ARG A 4 -31.88 72.69 60.65
N LEU A 5 -31.47 73.60 59.78
CA LEU A 5 -31.77 73.74 58.38
C LEU A 5 -31.22 72.51 57.63
N VAL A 6 -32.03 71.86 56.84
CA VAL A 6 -31.52 70.85 55.87
C VAL A 6 -31.64 71.39 54.45
N MET A 7 -30.52 71.64 53.91
CA MET A 7 -30.32 72.04 52.49
C MET A 7 -30.51 70.80 51.59
N VAL A 8 -31.45 70.88 50.69
CA VAL A 8 -31.64 69.84 49.66
C VAL A 8 -30.73 70.18 48.49
N LEU A 9 -29.70 69.40 48.29
CA LEU A 9 -28.90 69.40 47.04
C LEU A 9 -29.52 68.38 46.09
N ALA A 10 -29.97 68.88 44.93
CA ALA A 10 -30.35 68.05 43.80
C ALA A 10 -29.10 67.64 43.07
N ALA A 11 -28.74 66.35 43.07
CA ALA A 11 -27.70 65.82 42.22
C ALA A 11 -28.36 65.22 40.99
N ALA A 12 -28.06 65.81 39.84
CA ALA A 12 -28.45 65.23 38.54
C ALA A 12 -27.53 64.02 38.20
N LEU A 13 -28.09 62.83 38.17
CA LEU A 13 -27.44 61.64 37.69
C LEU A 13 -27.52 61.65 36.15
N ALA A 14 -26.38 61.87 35.53
CA ALA A 14 -26.17 61.58 34.09
C ALA A 14 -25.94 60.10 33.95
N ALA A 15 -26.89 59.38 33.37
CA ALA A 15 -26.72 58.00 32.99
C ALA A 15 -25.85 57.89 31.76
N VAL A 16 -24.59 57.47 31.92
CA VAL A 16 -23.72 57.08 30.83
C VAL A 16 -24.05 55.65 30.47
N SER A 17 -24.78 55.45 29.37
CA SER A 17 -25.00 54.12 28.78
C SER A 17 -23.75 53.67 28.08
N VAL A 18 -22.98 52.78 28.71
CA VAL A 18 -21.87 52.10 28.07
C VAL A 18 -22.42 50.95 27.24
N THR A 19 -22.55 51.14 25.93
CA THR A 19 -22.91 50.07 25.01
C THR A 19 -21.67 49.20 24.77
N LEU A 20 -21.60 48.05 25.42
CA LEU A 20 -20.61 47.01 25.16
C LEU A 20 -20.93 46.40 23.80
N VAL A 21 -20.20 46.80 22.77
CA VAL A 21 -20.15 46.11 21.47
C VAL A 21 -19.31 44.87 21.67
N VAL A 22 -19.94 43.72 21.93
CA VAL A 22 -19.29 42.42 21.87
C VAL A 22 -19.09 42.06 20.40
N SER A 23 -17.94 42.43 19.83
CA SER A 23 -17.51 41.90 18.55
C SER A 23 -17.30 40.37 18.70
N ARG A 24 -18.29 39.59 18.27
CA ARG A 24 -18.09 38.18 18.04
C ARG A 24 -17.11 38.04 16.86
N LEU A 25 -15.84 37.81 17.15
CA LEU A 25 -14.90 37.26 16.22
C LEU A 25 -15.36 35.83 15.90
N THR A 26 -16.24 35.68 14.94
CA THR A 26 -16.44 34.40 14.26
C THR A 26 -15.14 34.11 13.51
N THR A 27 -14.26 33.36 14.13
CA THR A 27 -13.21 32.65 13.42
C THR A 27 -13.93 31.74 12.42
N ALA A 28 -14.10 32.23 11.19
CA ALA A 28 -14.44 31.40 10.07
C ALA A 28 -13.32 30.33 9.98
N ALA A 29 -13.60 29.14 10.49
CA ALA A 29 -12.79 27.99 10.17
C ALA A 29 -12.79 27.94 8.64
N SER A 30 -11.66 28.34 8.03
CA SER A 30 -11.44 28.17 6.61
C SER A 30 -11.68 26.71 6.34
N ALA A 31 -12.82 26.38 5.79
CA ALA A 31 -13.09 25.04 5.28
C ALA A 31 -12.00 24.81 4.23
N ARG A 32 -10.96 24.05 4.62
CA ARG A 32 -9.98 23.57 3.67
C ARG A 32 -10.79 22.91 2.58
N ARG A 33 -10.77 23.46 1.36
CA ARG A 33 -11.27 22.78 0.18
C ARG A 33 -10.65 21.38 0.24
N PRO A 34 -11.42 20.31 0.11
CA PRO A 34 -10.84 18.99 0.01
C PRO A 34 -9.87 19.03 -1.16
N VAL A 35 -8.58 18.96 -0.85
CA VAL A 35 -7.56 18.69 -1.86
C VAL A 35 -7.96 17.34 -2.40
N ALA A 36 -8.20 17.25 -3.71
CA ALA A 36 -8.50 15.95 -4.32
C ALA A 36 -7.38 14.99 -3.92
N VAL A 37 -7.72 14.00 -3.11
CA VAL A 37 -6.75 13.01 -2.65
C VAL A 37 -6.33 12.27 -3.90
N ALA A 38 -5.05 12.38 -4.26
CA ALA A 38 -4.51 11.64 -5.39
C ALA A 38 -4.54 10.15 -5.04
N THR A 39 -5.48 9.42 -5.61
CA THR A 39 -5.55 7.96 -5.52
C THR A 39 -4.93 7.36 -6.78
N LEU A 40 -4.35 6.17 -6.64
CA LEU A 40 -3.85 5.44 -7.80
C LEU A 40 -5.05 4.94 -8.64
N THR A 41 -5.01 5.22 -9.92
CA THR A 41 -6.03 4.71 -10.85
C THR A 41 -5.80 3.24 -11.13
N PRO A 42 -6.84 2.39 -11.15
CA PRO A 42 -6.71 0.98 -11.48
C PRO A 42 -6.60 0.79 -13.00
N SER A 43 -5.58 1.38 -13.62
CA SER A 43 -5.32 1.25 -15.04
C SER A 43 -4.48 0.00 -15.32
N LEU A 44 -4.91 -0.81 -16.27
CA LEU A 44 -4.21 -2.04 -16.66
C LEU A 44 -2.83 -1.72 -17.23
N ALA A 45 -1.86 -2.60 -17.01
CA ALA A 45 -0.47 -2.47 -17.45
C ALA A 45 0.24 -1.17 -17.04
N SER A 46 -0.26 -0.48 -15.99
CA SER A 46 0.29 0.81 -15.60
C SER A 46 1.43 0.73 -14.61
N TYR A 47 1.57 -0.39 -13.89
CA TYR A 47 2.48 -0.47 -12.76
C TYR A 47 3.67 -1.40 -13.02
N LEU A 48 4.85 -0.82 -12.95
CA LEU A 48 6.13 -1.50 -12.80
C LEU A 48 6.69 -1.10 -11.43
N GLY A 49 6.73 -2.05 -10.52
CA GLY A 49 7.25 -1.85 -9.19
C GLY A 49 8.50 -2.67 -8.93
N VAL A 50 9.18 -2.37 -7.81
CA VAL A 50 10.33 -3.13 -7.35
C VAL A 50 10.45 -3.14 -5.83
N TYR A 51 10.90 -4.27 -5.29
CA TYR A 51 11.47 -4.40 -3.95
C TYR A 51 12.98 -4.56 -4.08
N GLU A 52 13.72 -3.78 -3.29
CA GLU A 52 15.17 -3.78 -3.22
C GLU A 52 15.65 -3.93 -1.78
N SER A 53 16.70 -4.72 -1.57
CA SER A 53 17.17 -5.07 -0.23
C SER A 53 17.65 -3.87 0.60
N THR A 54 18.24 -2.87 -0.04
CA THR A 54 18.78 -1.66 0.63
C THR A 54 18.05 -0.38 0.24
N ALA A 55 16.86 -0.48 -0.36
CA ALA A 55 16.08 0.67 -0.82
C ALA A 55 15.80 1.70 0.29
N LEU A 56 15.62 1.25 1.53
CA LEU A 56 15.42 2.13 2.69
C LEU A 56 16.67 2.93 3.08
N GLN A 57 17.88 2.41 2.78
CA GLN A 57 19.16 3.08 3.02
C GLN A 57 19.53 3.99 1.85
N SER A 58 19.26 3.53 0.61
CA SER A 58 19.56 4.28 -0.60
C SER A 58 18.57 3.97 -1.71
N TYR A 59 17.93 5.00 -2.25
CA TYR A 59 17.02 4.87 -3.39
C TYR A 59 17.76 4.52 -4.71
N SER A 60 19.09 4.50 -4.72
CA SER A 60 19.90 4.24 -5.90
C SER A 60 19.63 2.87 -6.53
N GLN A 61 19.36 1.85 -5.70
CA GLN A 61 19.05 0.51 -6.22
C GLN A 61 17.74 0.48 -7.00
N VAL A 62 16.70 1.18 -6.53
CA VAL A 62 15.46 1.34 -7.29
C VAL A 62 15.73 1.96 -8.67
N LEU A 63 16.63 2.93 -8.74
CA LEU A 63 17.04 3.55 -10.01
C LEU A 63 17.93 2.62 -10.86
N GLU A 64 18.72 1.75 -10.24
CA GLU A 64 19.51 0.72 -10.93
C GLU A 64 18.61 -0.30 -11.60
N PHE A 65 17.64 -0.83 -10.87
CA PHE A 65 16.60 -1.67 -11.46
C PHE A 65 15.90 -0.95 -12.62
N GLY A 66 15.50 0.31 -12.45
CA GLY A 66 14.85 1.10 -13.51
C GLY A 66 15.69 1.20 -14.78
N ARG A 67 17.01 1.39 -14.65
CA ARG A 67 17.94 1.37 -15.80
C ARG A 67 18.00 -0.01 -16.44
N ALA A 68 18.07 -1.08 -15.65
CA ALA A 68 18.11 -2.46 -16.13
C ALA A 68 16.80 -2.88 -16.82
N ALA A 69 15.66 -2.44 -16.29
CA ALA A 69 14.32 -2.70 -16.84
C ALA A 69 13.95 -1.79 -18.02
N GLY A 70 14.78 -0.77 -18.33
CA GLY A 70 14.51 0.22 -19.39
C GLY A 70 13.36 1.18 -19.10
N ARG A 71 12.88 1.22 -17.85
CA ARG A 71 11.82 2.11 -17.36
C ARG A 71 11.94 2.31 -15.85
N GLU A 72 11.85 3.55 -15.39
CA GLU A 72 11.80 3.83 -13.95
C GLU A 72 10.54 3.20 -13.32
N PRO A 73 10.68 2.53 -12.16
CA PRO A 73 9.54 2.01 -11.41
C PRO A 73 8.62 3.14 -10.98
N ASN A 74 7.32 2.91 -11.07
CA ASN A 74 6.29 3.81 -10.52
C ASN A 74 5.64 3.27 -9.23
N ILE A 75 6.12 2.14 -8.74
CA ILE A 75 5.92 1.64 -7.37
C ILE A 75 7.28 1.25 -6.79
N ALA A 76 7.57 1.72 -5.57
CA ALA A 76 8.75 1.29 -4.81
C ALA A 76 8.28 0.67 -3.49
N GLY A 77 8.60 -0.62 -3.30
CA GLY A 77 8.13 -1.42 -2.19
C GLY A 77 9.12 -1.54 -1.04
N TYR A 78 8.62 -1.69 0.18
CA TYR A 78 9.37 -2.15 1.33
C TYR A 78 8.50 -2.92 2.33
N PHE A 79 9.15 -3.79 3.11
CA PHE A 79 8.54 -4.49 4.23
C PHE A 79 8.76 -3.69 5.50
N SER A 80 7.73 -3.58 6.34
CA SER A 80 7.76 -2.86 7.61
C SER A 80 7.28 -3.78 8.72
N GLY A 81 8.17 -4.15 9.61
CA GLY A 81 7.83 -4.90 10.81
C GLY A 81 7.05 -4.04 11.81
N TRP A 82 6.33 -4.70 12.69
CA TRP A 82 5.61 -4.03 13.76
C TRP A 82 6.54 -3.84 14.98
N PRO A 83 6.67 -2.64 15.58
CA PRO A 83 5.93 -1.39 15.37
C PRO A 83 6.76 -0.30 14.64
N GLU A 84 7.35 -0.60 13.52
CA GLU A 84 8.16 0.37 12.79
C GLU A 84 7.33 1.56 12.27
N PRO A 85 7.84 2.79 12.31
CA PRO A 85 7.13 3.95 11.79
C PRO A 85 7.14 3.97 10.25
N PHE A 86 6.16 4.68 9.66
CA PHE A 86 6.16 4.96 8.23
C PHE A 86 7.47 5.61 7.77
N LYS A 87 8.12 5.05 6.76
CA LYS A 87 9.46 5.45 6.30
C LYS A 87 9.36 6.70 5.40
N ILE A 88 9.09 7.85 6.01
CA ILE A 88 8.81 9.12 5.31
C ILE A 88 9.96 9.58 4.40
N ALA A 89 11.23 9.30 4.74
CA ALA A 89 12.38 9.64 3.93
C ALA A 89 12.36 8.87 2.61
N PHE A 90 12.15 7.56 2.68
CA PHE A 90 11.99 6.69 1.50
C PHE A 90 10.79 7.12 0.66
N ALA A 91 9.64 7.40 1.30
CA ALA A 91 8.44 7.84 0.61
C ALA A 91 8.64 9.15 -0.17
N ARG A 92 9.40 10.09 0.39
CA ARG A 92 9.76 11.34 -0.30
C ARG A 92 10.67 11.08 -1.49
N SER A 93 11.64 10.17 -1.37
CA SER A 93 12.51 9.78 -2.49
C SER A 93 11.69 9.13 -3.61
N ALA A 94 10.82 8.16 -3.29
CA ALA A 94 9.94 7.54 -4.27
C ALA A 94 9.09 8.58 -5.00
N ARG A 95 8.43 9.48 -4.27
CA ARG A 95 7.63 10.56 -4.87
C ARG A 95 8.44 11.48 -5.77
N ALA A 96 9.68 11.80 -5.39
CA ALA A 96 10.56 12.66 -6.20
C ALA A 96 10.89 12.04 -7.56
N HIS A 97 10.85 10.71 -7.66
CA HIS A 97 11.03 9.92 -8.89
C HIS A 97 9.72 9.44 -9.51
N GLY A 98 8.57 10.02 -9.11
CA GLY A 98 7.27 9.67 -9.69
C GLY A 98 6.68 8.34 -9.25
N ALA A 99 7.24 7.69 -8.23
CA ALA A 99 6.77 6.42 -7.72
C ALA A 99 5.85 6.58 -6.50
N ALA A 100 4.80 5.76 -6.44
CA ALA A 100 4.05 5.50 -5.22
C ALA A 100 4.82 4.54 -4.31
N VAL A 101 4.59 4.65 -3.01
CA VAL A 101 5.18 3.72 -2.04
C VAL A 101 4.24 2.55 -1.82
N LEU A 102 4.78 1.34 -1.84
CA LEU A 102 4.11 0.13 -1.37
C LEU A 102 4.73 -0.31 -0.04
N VAL A 103 3.90 -0.46 0.98
CA VAL A 103 4.29 -0.94 2.29
C VAL A 103 3.59 -2.26 2.57
N GLN A 104 4.35 -3.34 2.78
CA GLN A 104 3.84 -4.55 3.41
C GLN A 104 4.05 -4.39 4.93
N LEU A 105 2.97 -4.13 5.66
CA LEU A 105 2.97 -3.94 7.11
C LEU A 105 2.77 -5.28 7.79
N ASP A 106 3.83 -5.83 8.33
CA ASP A 106 3.87 -7.19 8.86
C ASP A 106 3.79 -7.22 10.39
N PRO A 107 2.84 -7.96 10.96
CA PRO A 107 2.64 -8.06 12.41
C PRO A 107 3.65 -9.03 13.06
N THR A 108 4.95 -8.78 12.87
CA THR A 108 6.04 -9.65 13.34
C THR A 108 6.07 -9.79 14.87
N ASP A 109 5.84 -8.69 15.57
CA ASP A 109 5.86 -8.59 17.05
C ASP A 109 4.49 -8.21 17.63
N ALA A 110 3.40 -8.41 16.87
CA ALA A 110 2.05 -8.09 17.30
C ALA A 110 1.10 -9.28 17.12
N SER A 111 0.23 -9.51 18.11
CA SER A 111 -0.79 -10.53 17.97
C SER A 111 -1.96 -10.03 17.12
N ILE A 112 -2.43 -10.86 16.20
CA ILE A 112 -3.59 -10.54 15.35
C ILE A 112 -4.84 -10.29 16.19
N GLN A 113 -5.02 -11.01 17.31
CA GLN A 113 -6.10 -10.80 18.25
C GLN A 113 -6.00 -9.43 18.92
N GLY A 114 -4.77 -9.02 19.33
CA GLY A 114 -4.52 -7.71 19.92
C GLY A 114 -4.82 -6.58 18.95
N ILE A 115 -4.41 -6.73 17.67
CA ILE A 115 -4.74 -5.76 16.63
C ILE A 115 -6.25 -5.64 16.45
N ALA A 116 -6.96 -6.76 16.34
CA ALA A 116 -8.41 -6.79 16.20
C ALA A 116 -9.16 -6.17 17.40
N ALA A 117 -8.55 -6.22 18.59
CA ALA A 117 -9.08 -5.68 19.84
C ALA A 117 -8.67 -4.20 20.10
N GLY A 118 -7.87 -3.59 19.22
CA GLY A 118 -7.40 -2.21 19.38
C GLY A 118 -6.22 -2.00 20.33
N ALA A 119 -5.54 -3.08 20.75
CA ALA A 119 -4.40 -2.99 21.66
C ALA A 119 -3.20 -2.20 21.09
N TYR A 120 -3.17 -1.99 19.78
CA TYR A 120 -2.09 -1.27 19.09
C TYR A 120 -2.57 0.01 18.39
N ASP A 121 -3.69 0.56 18.81
CA ASP A 121 -4.31 1.73 18.17
C ASP A 121 -3.44 2.98 18.18
N ASP A 122 -2.64 3.19 19.21
CA ASP A 122 -1.73 4.34 19.27
C ASP A 122 -0.67 4.28 18.17
N TYR A 123 -0.12 3.10 17.93
CA TYR A 123 0.79 2.86 16.80
C TYR A 123 0.07 3.07 15.46
N LEU A 124 -1.09 2.44 15.27
CA LEU A 124 -1.87 2.56 14.03
C LEU A 124 -2.26 4.00 13.72
N ARG A 125 -2.70 4.77 14.72
CA ARG A 125 -3.01 6.19 14.57
C ARG A 125 -1.77 7.00 14.18
N SER A 126 -0.62 6.75 14.83
CA SER A 126 0.62 7.43 14.50
C SER A 126 1.07 7.15 13.06
N PHE A 127 0.98 5.89 12.62
CA PHE A 127 1.32 5.49 11.26
C PHE A 127 0.35 6.12 10.24
N ALA A 128 -0.96 6.05 10.49
CA ALA A 128 -1.99 6.65 9.65
C ALA A 128 -1.83 8.17 9.52
N ASP A 129 -1.54 8.87 10.61
CA ASP A 129 -1.24 10.30 10.62
C ASP A 129 -0.01 10.65 9.76
N ALA A 130 1.03 9.82 9.81
CA ALA A 130 2.21 10.02 8.99
C ALA A 130 1.90 9.85 7.49
N VAL A 131 1.10 8.84 7.14
CA VAL A 131 0.59 8.59 5.78
C VAL A 131 -0.31 9.73 5.30
N ALA A 132 -1.26 10.17 6.12
CA ALA A 132 -2.14 11.29 5.80
C ALA A 132 -1.34 12.59 5.54
N ARG A 133 -0.37 12.89 6.40
CA ARG A 133 0.52 14.07 6.22
C ARG A 133 1.45 13.97 5.03
N PHE A 134 1.83 12.77 4.61
CA PHE A 134 2.60 12.58 3.38
C PHE A 134 1.81 13.05 2.15
N GLY A 135 0.50 12.81 2.11
CA GLY A 135 -0.46 13.38 1.16
C GLY A 135 -0.33 12.91 -0.29
N SER A 136 0.61 12.01 -0.58
CA SER A 136 0.72 11.34 -1.89
C SER A 136 0.22 9.90 -1.78
N PRO A 137 -0.14 9.22 -2.89
CA PRO A 137 -0.63 7.85 -2.86
C PRO A 137 0.33 6.89 -2.16
N VAL A 138 -0.22 6.06 -1.29
CA VAL A 138 0.48 4.95 -0.61
C VAL A 138 -0.32 3.68 -0.79
N VAL A 139 0.33 2.60 -1.22
CA VAL A 139 -0.25 1.25 -1.23
C VAL A 139 0.11 0.58 0.09
N ILE A 140 -0.86 0.05 0.81
CA ILE A 140 -0.63 -0.66 2.07
C ILE A 140 -1.22 -2.06 2.00
N GLY A 141 -0.34 -3.07 2.13
CA GLY A 141 -0.68 -4.43 2.49
C GLY A 141 -0.55 -4.62 4.01
N PHE A 142 -1.27 -5.56 4.57
CA PHE A 142 -1.13 -5.97 5.97
C PHE A 142 -1.07 -7.49 6.06
N GLY A 143 -0.03 -8.01 6.72
CA GLY A 143 0.13 -9.44 6.91
C GLY A 143 0.02 -10.20 5.60
N HIS A 144 0.89 -9.87 4.65
CA HIS A 144 0.89 -10.49 3.32
C HIS A 144 0.97 -12.01 3.40
N GLU A 145 0.51 -12.69 2.35
CA GLU A 145 0.51 -14.15 2.24
C GLU A 145 -0.17 -14.90 3.41
N MET A 146 -1.20 -14.29 4.00
CA MET A 146 -1.90 -14.85 5.15
C MET A 146 -2.55 -16.22 4.88
N ASN A 147 -2.69 -16.61 3.62
CA ASN A 147 -3.15 -17.95 3.24
C ASN A 147 -2.04 -19.01 3.30
N ALA A 148 -0.81 -18.65 3.63
CA ALA A 148 0.35 -19.55 3.73
C ALA A 148 0.69 -19.90 5.19
N THR A 149 1.49 -20.96 5.37
CA THR A 149 1.83 -21.53 6.68
C THR A 149 3.14 -21.01 7.27
N TRP A 150 3.93 -20.25 6.52
CA TRP A 150 5.27 -19.83 6.96
C TRP A 150 5.27 -18.57 7.83
N TYR A 151 4.18 -17.81 7.84
CA TYR A 151 4.06 -16.65 8.70
C TYR A 151 3.18 -16.89 9.92
N SER A 152 3.58 -16.34 11.09
CA SER A 152 2.85 -16.46 12.34
C SER A 152 1.44 -15.85 12.32
N TRP A 153 1.15 -14.99 11.36
CA TRP A 153 -0.17 -14.36 11.13
C TRP A 153 -1.05 -15.11 10.12
N GLY A 154 -0.54 -16.21 9.55
CA GLY A 154 -1.15 -16.90 8.42
C GLY A 154 -1.88 -18.20 8.78
N PHE A 155 -2.12 -18.97 7.72
CA PHE A 155 -2.82 -20.24 7.76
C PHE A 155 -2.14 -21.23 8.69
N GLY A 156 -2.92 -21.89 9.56
CA GLY A 156 -2.41 -22.81 10.57
C GLY A 156 -2.05 -22.14 11.91
N HIS A 157 -1.81 -20.84 11.93
CA HIS A 157 -1.42 -20.07 13.13
C HIS A 157 -2.56 -19.19 13.65
N VAL A 158 -3.33 -18.58 12.76
CA VAL A 158 -4.43 -17.65 13.10
C VAL A 158 -5.72 -18.13 12.43
N ARG A 159 -6.84 -17.93 13.10
CA ARG A 159 -8.15 -18.18 12.47
C ARG A 159 -8.46 -17.08 11.45
N PRO A 160 -8.92 -17.40 10.24
CA PRO A 160 -9.24 -16.42 9.21
C PRO A 160 -10.16 -15.28 9.69
N ALA A 161 -11.17 -15.59 10.48
CA ALA A 161 -12.09 -14.59 11.03
C ALA A 161 -11.39 -13.54 11.92
N THR A 162 -10.36 -13.97 12.67
CA THR A 162 -9.57 -13.06 13.53
C THR A 162 -8.70 -12.14 12.68
N PHE A 163 -8.05 -12.66 11.64
CA PHE A 163 -7.29 -11.87 10.69
C PHE A 163 -8.18 -10.85 9.97
N VAL A 164 -9.35 -11.28 9.49
CA VAL A 164 -10.33 -10.39 8.84
C VAL A 164 -10.79 -9.27 9.78
N ALA A 165 -10.98 -9.57 11.07
CA ALA A 165 -11.33 -8.54 12.06
C ALA A 165 -10.18 -7.53 12.25
N ALA A 166 -8.92 -7.99 12.34
CA ALA A 166 -7.74 -7.13 12.43
C ALA A 166 -7.59 -6.25 11.18
N TRP A 167 -7.72 -6.83 9.98
CA TRP A 167 -7.68 -6.07 8.72
C TRP A 167 -8.71 -4.93 8.71
N ARG A 168 -9.96 -5.26 9.03
CA ARG A 168 -11.06 -4.27 9.05
C ARG A 168 -10.81 -3.18 10.08
N HIS A 169 -10.26 -3.54 11.24
CA HIS A 169 -9.92 -2.61 12.30
C HIS A 169 -8.84 -1.62 11.84
N ILE A 170 -7.74 -2.10 11.24
CA ILE A 170 -6.69 -1.24 10.69
C ILE A 170 -7.26 -0.24 9.68
N VAL A 171 -8.05 -0.72 8.71
CA VAL A 171 -8.68 0.16 7.71
C VAL A 171 -9.57 1.21 8.37
N ALA A 172 -10.32 0.84 9.41
CA ALA A 172 -11.17 1.78 10.13
C ALA A 172 -10.36 2.85 10.88
N VAL A 173 -9.25 2.47 11.54
CA VAL A 173 -8.34 3.41 12.21
C VAL A 173 -7.74 4.41 11.22
N PHE A 174 -7.23 3.94 10.08
CA PHE A 174 -6.65 4.81 9.05
C PHE A 174 -7.67 5.80 8.48
N ARG A 175 -8.87 5.34 8.17
CA ARG A 175 -9.98 6.22 7.73
C ARG A 175 -10.39 7.23 8.81
N GLY A 176 -10.41 6.80 10.07
CA GLY A 176 -10.66 7.67 11.20
C GLY A 176 -9.63 8.79 11.38
N GLN A 177 -8.39 8.55 10.94
CA GLN A 177 -7.30 9.56 10.93
C GLN A 177 -7.26 10.38 9.63
N GLY A 178 -8.17 10.17 8.69
CA GLY A 178 -8.19 10.88 7.41
C GLY A 178 -7.06 10.49 6.45
N ALA A 179 -6.52 9.28 6.57
CA ALA A 179 -5.55 8.73 5.63
C ALA A 179 -6.26 8.20 4.36
N ASP A 180 -6.89 9.11 3.61
CA ASP A 180 -7.68 8.79 2.42
C ASP A 180 -6.82 8.52 1.18
N ASN A 181 -5.51 8.77 1.27
CA ASN A 181 -4.52 8.52 0.22
C ASN A 181 -4.00 7.07 0.19
N VAL A 182 -4.68 6.14 0.86
CA VAL A 182 -4.29 4.72 0.94
C VAL A 182 -5.03 3.89 -0.10
N THR A 183 -4.25 3.11 -0.87
CA THR A 183 -4.72 1.98 -1.68
C THR A 183 -4.50 0.69 -0.88
N TRP A 184 -5.58 0.02 -0.49
CA TRP A 184 -5.50 -1.21 0.31
C TRP A 184 -5.25 -2.43 -0.57
N LEU A 185 -4.10 -3.09 -0.37
CA LEU A 185 -3.64 -4.25 -1.13
C LEU A 185 -3.77 -5.52 -0.29
N TRP A 186 -4.75 -6.36 -0.59
CA TRP A 186 -4.92 -7.65 0.06
C TRP A 186 -4.08 -8.70 -0.67
N THR A 187 -2.93 -9.06 -0.09
CA THR A 187 -1.90 -9.87 -0.73
C THR A 187 -1.99 -11.33 -0.29
N ILE A 188 -2.10 -12.23 -1.24
CA ILE A 188 -2.13 -13.69 -1.06
C ILE A 188 -0.97 -14.35 -1.80
N GLN A 189 -0.47 -15.45 -1.25
CA GLN A 189 0.42 -16.35 -1.98
C GLN A 189 -0.36 -17.10 -3.04
N ALA A 190 0.21 -17.24 -4.23
CA ALA A 190 -0.28 -18.13 -5.27
C ALA A 190 -0.36 -19.58 -4.75
N ASN A 191 -1.23 -20.41 -5.36
CA ASN A 191 -1.47 -21.76 -4.90
C ASN A 191 -0.18 -22.62 -4.93
N GLU A 192 0.47 -22.73 -3.79
CA GLU A 192 1.68 -23.49 -3.52
C GLU A 192 1.44 -24.52 -2.41
N LEU A 193 2.41 -25.42 -2.22
CA LEU A 193 2.40 -26.31 -1.04
C LEU A 193 2.43 -25.46 0.23
N GLY A 194 1.53 -25.76 1.19
CA GLY A 194 1.42 -25.02 2.43
C GLY A 194 0.45 -23.83 2.39
N THR A 195 -0.27 -23.61 1.29
CA THR A 195 -1.34 -22.62 1.25
C THR A 195 -2.70 -23.21 1.59
N GLY A 196 -3.54 -22.41 2.25
CA GLY A 196 -4.93 -22.74 2.59
C GLY A 196 -5.95 -21.98 1.74
N PRO A 197 -7.26 -22.22 1.96
CA PRO A 197 -8.33 -21.61 1.18
C PRO A 197 -8.38 -20.09 1.41
N MET A 198 -8.02 -19.30 0.38
CA MET A 198 -7.88 -17.84 0.46
C MET A 198 -9.19 -17.10 0.74
N ARG A 199 -10.34 -17.61 0.27
CA ARG A 199 -11.63 -16.91 0.40
C ARG A 199 -12.04 -16.63 1.85
N SER A 200 -11.67 -17.50 2.80
CA SER A 200 -11.98 -17.30 4.21
C SER A 200 -11.24 -16.13 4.86
N TRP A 201 -10.17 -15.65 4.22
CA TRP A 201 -9.37 -14.51 4.65
C TRP A 201 -9.81 -13.19 4.01
N TRP A 202 -10.82 -13.22 3.14
CA TRP A 202 -11.29 -12.05 2.42
C TRP A 202 -12.02 -11.06 3.34
N PRO A 203 -11.51 -9.82 3.52
CA PRO A 203 -12.12 -8.87 4.46
C PRO A 203 -13.37 -8.17 3.91
N GLY A 204 -13.67 -8.33 2.63
CA GLY A 204 -14.79 -7.72 1.95
C GLY A 204 -14.40 -6.55 1.04
N PRO A 205 -15.23 -6.26 -0.01
CA PRO A 205 -14.87 -5.34 -1.08
C PRO A 205 -14.72 -3.88 -0.62
N GLN A 206 -15.35 -3.50 0.50
CA GLN A 206 -15.25 -2.16 1.07
C GLN A 206 -13.94 -1.90 1.81
N TYR A 207 -13.16 -2.95 2.11
CA TYR A 207 -11.90 -2.87 2.84
C TYR A 207 -10.68 -3.15 1.96
N VAL A 208 -10.87 -3.46 0.69
CA VAL A 208 -9.81 -3.78 -0.26
C VAL A 208 -9.98 -2.93 -1.52
N THR A 209 -8.87 -2.34 -1.97
CA THR A 209 -8.82 -1.61 -3.23
C THR A 209 -8.31 -2.52 -4.34
N TRP A 210 -7.18 -3.19 -4.13
CA TRP A 210 -6.55 -4.13 -5.04
C TRP A 210 -6.29 -5.47 -4.37
N VAL A 211 -6.26 -6.53 -5.16
CA VAL A 211 -5.77 -7.84 -4.74
C VAL A 211 -4.32 -7.98 -5.17
N GLY A 212 -3.44 -8.30 -4.22
CA GLY A 212 -2.07 -8.70 -4.48
C GLY A 212 -1.97 -10.21 -4.64
N ILE A 213 -1.15 -10.67 -5.58
CA ILE A 213 -0.79 -12.08 -5.70
C ILE A 213 0.73 -12.18 -5.76
N ASP A 214 1.31 -12.92 -4.83
CA ASP A 214 2.73 -13.23 -4.79
C ASP A 214 2.99 -14.61 -5.38
N GLY A 215 3.95 -14.70 -6.28
CA GLY A 215 4.28 -15.95 -6.93
C GLY A 215 5.52 -15.81 -7.80
N TYR A 216 6.30 -16.90 -7.92
CA TYR A 216 7.64 -16.85 -8.50
C TYR A 216 7.85 -17.98 -9.51
N TYR A 217 8.69 -17.71 -10.52
CA TYR A 217 9.16 -18.70 -11.46
C TYR A 217 10.52 -19.22 -10.97
N PHE A 218 10.54 -20.35 -10.30
CA PHE A 218 11.75 -20.95 -9.73
C PHE A 218 11.97 -22.41 -10.15
N ARG A 219 10.99 -23.01 -10.87
CA ARG A 219 11.09 -24.36 -11.40
C ARG A 219 11.21 -24.35 -12.93
N PRO A 220 11.90 -25.31 -13.53
CA PRO A 220 12.06 -25.37 -14.99
C PRO A 220 10.72 -25.33 -15.77
N GLY A 221 9.66 -25.88 -15.22
CA GLY A 221 8.35 -25.94 -15.87
C GLY A 221 7.39 -24.80 -15.51
N ASP A 222 7.84 -23.73 -14.83
CA ASP A 222 6.97 -22.65 -14.45
C ASP A 222 6.58 -21.79 -15.66
N THR A 223 5.29 -21.49 -15.72
CA THR A 223 4.64 -20.61 -16.68
C THR A 223 3.61 -19.77 -15.94
N PHE A 224 3.12 -18.69 -16.54
CA PHE A 224 2.06 -17.87 -15.96
C PHE A 224 0.82 -18.72 -15.58
N ALA A 225 0.42 -19.58 -16.50
CA ALA A 225 -0.73 -20.46 -16.28
C ALA A 225 -0.53 -21.37 -15.07
N ARG A 226 0.68 -21.90 -14.88
CA ARG A 226 0.98 -22.79 -13.76
C ARG A 226 1.06 -22.07 -12.42
N VAL A 227 1.67 -20.87 -12.39
CA VAL A 227 1.89 -20.13 -11.15
C VAL A 227 0.64 -19.36 -10.74
N PHE A 228 0.00 -18.63 -11.67
CA PHE A 228 -0.99 -17.62 -11.33
C PHE A 228 -2.44 -17.95 -11.73
N ALA A 229 -2.66 -18.65 -12.86
CA ALA A 229 -4.00 -18.75 -13.44
C ALA A 229 -5.03 -19.35 -12.48
N GLY A 230 -4.67 -20.42 -11.77
CA GLY A 230 -5.55 -21.07 -10.80
C GLY A 230 -5.94 -20.15 -9.64
N THR A 231 -4.99 -19.37 -9.13
CA THR A 231 -5.19 -18.38 -8.08
C THR A 231 -6.07 -17.23 -8.55
N ILE A 232 -5.80 -16.70 -9.74
CA ILE A 232 -6.63 -15.64 -10.35
C ILE A 232 -8.08 -16.12 -10.53
N ALA A 233 -8.29 -17.34 -11.02
CA ALA A 233 -9.63 -17.91 -11.18
C ALA A 233 -10.36 -18.02 -9.83
N GLN A 234 -9.68 -18.43 -8.77
CA GLN A 234 -10.25 -18.47 -7.41
C GLN A 234 -10.60 -17.06 -6.91
N VAL A 235 -9.73 -16.06 -7.08
CA VAL A 235 -10.00 -14.67 -6.71
C VAL A 235 -11.23 -14.15 -7.47
N ARG A 236 -11.32 -14.40 -8.77
CA ARG A 236 -12.44 -13.97 -9.61
C ARG A 236 -13.76 -14.64 -9.23
N SER A 237 -13.75 -15.76 -8.52
CA SER A 237 -14.97 -16.41 -8.02
C SER A 237 -15.69 -15.61 -6.91
N PHE A 238 -15.03 -14.62 -6.27
CA PHE A 238 -15.63 -13.85 -5.19
C PHE A 238 -15.38 -12.33 -5.26
N THR A 239 -14.52 -11.84 -6.15
CA THR A 239 -14.29 -10.40 -6.31
C THR A 239 -13.82 -10.04 -7.73
N THR A 240 -14.23 -8.84 -8.17
CA THR A 240 -13.77 -8.21 -9.42
C THR A 240 -12.68 -7.16 -9.18
N LYS A 241 -12.16 -7.04 -7.95
CA LYS A 241 -11.11 -6.06 -7.64
C LYS A 241 -9.90 -6.23 -8.56
N PRO A 242 -9.26 -5.13 -9.00
CA PRO A 242 -8.06 -5.19 -9.82
C PRO A 242 -6.95 -6.02 -9.15
N ILE A 243 -6.17 -6.73 -9.95
CA ILE A 243 -5.09 -7.60 -9.48
C ILE A 243 -3.75 -6.98 -9.84
N LEU A 244 -2.87 -6.89 -8.85
CA LEU A 244 -1.44 -6.59 -9.00
C LEU A 244 -0.65 -7.87 -8.66
N LEU A 245 0.33 -8.24 -9.46
CA LEU A 245 1.32 -9.21 -8.99
C LEU A 245 2.24 -8.48 -8.02
N SER A 246 1.92 -8.59 -6.72
CA SER A 246 2.52 -7.77 -5.66
C SER A 246 3.93 -8.19 -5.29
N GLU A 247 4.28 -9.45 -5.58
CA GLU A 247 5.64 -9.95 -5.59
C GLU A 247 5.80 -11.01 -6.69
N THR A 248 6.78 -10.82 -7.57
CA THR A 248 7.13 -11.82 -8.57
C THR A 248 8.55 -11.62 -9.06
N ALA A 249 9.16 -12.69 -9.53
CA ALA A 249 10.41 -12.67 -10.26
C ALA A 249 10.59 -13.97 -11.04
N VAL A 250 11.56 -13.99 -11.96
CA VAL A 250 11.97 -15.17 -12.71
C VAL A 250 13.41 -15.49 -12.35
N GLY A 251 13.64 -16.66 -11.78
CA GLY A 251 14.97 -17.09 -11.33
C GLY A 251 16.00 -17.26 -12.46
N PRO A 252 17.30 -17.20 -12.12
CA PRO A 252 18.41 -17.26 -13.06
C PRO A 252 18.64 -18.70 -13.55
N GLU A 253 17.82 -19.17 -14.48
CA GLU A 253 17.90 -20.52 -15.04
C GLU A 253 17.91 -20.52 -16.57
N ALA A 254 18.20 -21.70 -17.14
CA ALA A 254 18.11 -21.87 -18.58
C ALA A 254 16.70 -21.54 -19.08
N GLY A 255 16.59 -20.61 -20.05
CA GLY A 255 15.30 -20.14 -20.55
C GLY A 255 14.69 -18.97 -19.79
N GLN A 256 15.38 -18.36 -18.80
CA GLN A 256 14.93 -17.16 -18.08
C GLN A 256 14.33 -16.08 -19.00
N PRO A 257 14.96 -15.67 -20.13
CA PRO A 257 14.37 -14.68 -21.04
C PRO A 257 13.00 -15.08 -21.57
N ALA A 258 12.80 -16.34 -21.98
CA ALA A 258 11.53 -16.82 -22.49
C ALA A 258 10.44 -16.83 -21.40
N LYS A 259 10.80 -17.15 -20.16
CA LYS A 259 9.92 -17.12 -19.00
C LYS A 259 9.53 -15.69 -18.59
N ILE A 260 10.45 -14.72 -18.71
CA ILE A 260 10.15 -13.31 -18.53
C ILE A 260 9.08 -12.88 -19.55
N HIS A 261 9.23 -13.21 -20.81
CA HIS A 261 8.21 -12.92 -21.83
C HIS A 261 6.88 -13.63 -21.56
N ASP A 262 6.91 -14.88 -21.06
CA ASP A 262 5.70 -15.62 -20.65
C ASP A 262 4.98 -14.93 -19.49
N LEU A 263 5.72 -14.46 -18.47
CA LEU A 263 5.17 -13.70 -17.35
C LEU A 263 4.40 -12.46 -17.83
N PHE A 264 5.03 -11.62 -18.63
CA PHE A 264 4.42 -10.37 -19.10
C PHE A 264 3.25 -10.62 -20.08
N ARG A 265 3.32 -11.65 -20.92
CA ARG A 265 2.21 -12.05 -21.77
C ARG A 265 1.02 -12.50 -20.95
N GLY A 266 1.25 -13.36 -19.96
CA GLY A 266 0.18 -13.80 -19.06
C GLY A 266 -0.43 -12.65 -18.28
N MET A 267 0.36 -11.67 -17.86
CA MET A 267 -0.16 -10.45 -17.22
C MET A 267 -1.13 -9.69 -18.15
N ALA A 268 -0.83 -9.60 -19.45
CA ALA A 268 -1.72 -8.99 -20.43
C ALA A 268 -2.99 -9.82 -20.62
N ASP A 269 -2.86 -11.14 -20.84
CA ASP A 269 -3.98 -12.06 -21.06
C ASP A 269 -4.97 -12.08 -19.87
N TYR A 270 -4.46 -11.94 -18.65
CA TYR A 270 -5.26 -11.93 -17.41
C TYR A 270 -5.59 -10.52 -16.89
N GLN A 271 -5.26 -9.49 -17.65
CA GLN A 271 -5.59 -8.09 -17.37
C GLN A 271 -5.18 -7.66 -15.96
N THR A 272 -3.91 -7.85 -15.60
CA THR A 272 -3.38 -7.36 -14.33
C THR A 272 -3.01 -5.88 -14.40
N LEU A 273 -2.93 -5.22 -13.24
CA LEU A 273 -2.48 -3.83 -13.13
C LEU A 273 -0.99 -3.67 -13.50
N GLY A 274 -0.22 -4.71 -13.34
CA GLY A 274 1.23 -4.72 -13.47
C GLY A 274 1.86 -5.68 -12.46
N LEU A 275 3.12 -5.45 -12.17
CA LEU A 275 3.88 -6.25 -11.21
C LEU A 275 4.77 -5.39 -10.31
N VAL A 276 5.18 -5.98 -9.19
CA VAL A 276 6.30 -5.54 -8.35
C VAL A 276 7.36 -6.63 -8.40
N TRP A 277 8.48 -6.34 -9.03
CA TRP A 277 9.60 -7.28 -9.14
C TRP A 277 10.33 -7.37 -7.79
N PHE A 278 10.58 -8.60 -7.35
CA PHE A 278 11.37 -8.87 -6.16
C PHE A 278 12.86 -8.95 -6.54
N ASP A 279 13.53 -7.80 -6.57
CA ASP A 279 14.91 -7.66 -7.05
C ASP A 279 15.93 -7.86 -5.93
N ILE A 280 15.85 -9.01 -5.26
CA ILE A 280 16.62 -9.34 -4.08
C ILE A 280 17.31 -10.68 -4.26
N SER A 281 18.55 -10.81 -3.78
CA SER A 281 19.20 -12.10 -3.63
C SER A 281 18.73 -12.77 -2.35
N GLN A 282 17.96 -13.85 -2.48
CA GLN A 282 17.39 -14.60 -1.36
C GLN A 282 18.20 -15.87 -1.13
N HIS A 283 18.80 -15.99 0.05
CA HIS A 283 19.63 -17.13 0.42
C HIS A 283 18.93 -18.11 1.37
N ASP A 284 17.82 -17.69 1.96
CA ASP A 284 17.05 -18.47 2.94
C ASP A 284 15.72 -18.98 2.34
N GLY A 285 15.17 -20.03 2.94
CA GLY A 285 13.88 -20.57 2.54
C GLY A 285 13.98 -21.54 1.35
N ILE A 286 12.84 -21.80 0.70
CA ILE A 286 12.74 -22.78 -0.39
C ILE A 286 13.22 -22.23 -1.74
N TYR A 287 13.34 -20.93 -1.86
CA TYR A 287 13.61 -20.30 -3.14
C TYR A 287 15.09 -20.12 -3.44
N HIS A 288 15.98 -19.97 -2.48
CA HIS A 288 17.45 -19.86 -2.62
C HIS A 288 17.91 -19.30 -3.99
N GLN A 289 17.30 -18.19 -4.44
CA GLN A 289 17.49 -17.65 -5.77
C GLN A 289 18.10 -16.24 -5.70
N ASP A 290 18.82 -15.88 -6.72
CA ASP A 290 19.12 -14.49 -7.02
C ASP A 290 18.09 -13.96 -8.01
N TRP A 291 17.15 -13.15 -7.53
CA TRP A 291 16.06 -12.61 -8.33
C TRP A 291 16.40 -11.33 -9.07
N ARG A 292 17.61 -10.80 -8.83
CA ARG A 292 18.09 -9.56 -9.43
C ARG A 292 18.29 -9.72 -10.93
N ILE A 293 17.92 -8.68 -11.68
CA ILE A 293 18.11 -8.68 -13.13
C ILE A 293 19.43 -8.04 -13.56
N GLU A 294 20.06 -7.22 -12.71
CA GLU A 294 21.25 -6.44 -13.06
C GLU A 294 22.47 -7.30 -13.39
N ASP A 295 22.56 -8.48 -12.81
CA ASP A 295 23.68 -9.39 -13.00
C ASP A 295 23.59 -10.22 -14.31
N SER A 296 22.47 -10.10 -15.06
CA SER A 296 22.25 -10.83 -16.31
C SER A 296 21.80 -9.93 -17.46
N ARG A 297 22.71 -9.65 -18.40
CA ARG A 297 22.36 -8.90 -19.62
C ARG A 297 21.18 -9.50 -20.40
N ALA A 298 21.06 -10.83 -20.38
CA ALA A 298 19.98 -11.51 -21.06
C ALA A 298 18.63 -11.27 -20.35
N ALA A 299 18.62 -11.29 -19.00
CA ALA A 299 17.45 -10.95 -18.20
C ALA A 299 17.06 -9.47 -18.37
N GLN A 300 18.04 -8.55 -18.27
CA GLN A 300 17.80 -7.12 -18.49
C GLN A 300 17.13 -6.87 -19.84
N TYR A 301 17.72 -7.41 -20.91
CA TYR A 301 17.17 -7.26 -22.26
C TYR A 301 15.74 -7.83 -22.37
N ALA A 302 15.50 -9.00 -21.80
CA ALA A 302 14.17 -9.63 -21.82
C ALA A 302 13.13 -8.80 -21.05
N VAL A 303 13.48 -8.29 -19.86
CA VAL A 303 12.60 -7.42 -19.07
C VAL A 303 12.31 -6.12 -19.82
N GLU A 304 13.34 -5.45 -20.35
CA GLU A 304 13.20 -4.22 -21.14
C GLU A 304 12.24 -4.41 -22.33
N GLN A 305 12.39 -5.48 -23.10
CA GLN A 305 11.52 -5.77 -24.24
C GLN A 305 10.09 -6.09 -23.77
N ALA A 306 9.96 -6.95 -22.76
CA ALA A 306 8.66 -7.37 -22.23
C ALA A 306 7.87 -6.19 -21.64
N VAL A 307 8.51 -5.30 -20.90
CA VAL A 307 7.91 -4.05 -20.36
C VAL A 307 7.41 -3.17 -21.50
N ARG A 308 8.22 -2.95 -22.54
CA ARG A 308 7.82 -2.14 -23.72
C ARG A 308 6.62 -2.74 -24.44
N GLU A 309 6.61 -4.08 -24.64
CA GLU A 309 5.51 -4.78 -25.31
C GLU A 309 4.23 -4.71 -24.49
N TYR A 310 4.33 -4.91 -23.19
CA TYR A 310 3.20 -4.89 -22.27
C TYR A 310 2.49 -3.53 -22.23
N ILE A 311 3.27 -2.44 -22.15
CA ILE A 311 2.71 -1.08 -22.19
C ILE A 311 2.04 -0.80 -23.53
N ARG A 312 2.72 -1.11 -24.65
CA ARG A 312 2.15 -0.90 -25.99
C ARG A 312 0.86 -1.69 -26.23
N ALA A 313 0.75 -2.87 -25.62
CA ALA A 313 -0.47 -3.66 -25.71
C ALA A 313 -1.63 -2.96 -24.96
N ALA A 314 -1.37 -2.45 -23.76
CA ALA A 314 -2.36 -1.69 -22.99
C ALA A 314 -2.79 -0.40 -23.69
N ASP A 315 -1.83 0.37 -24.25
CA ASP A 315 -2.13 1.61 -25.00
C ASP A 315 -3.01 1.36 -26.23
N ARG A 316 -2.84 0.20 -26.91
CA ARG A 316 -3.67 -0.18 -28.08
C ARG A 316 -5.08 -0.61 -27.68
N GLU A 317 -5.24 -1.21 -26.53
CA GLU A 317 -6.52 -1.79 -26.10
C GLU A 317 -7.37 -0.77 -25.34
N TYR A 318 -6.73 0.18 -24.66
CA TYR A 318 -7.38 1.13 -23.72
C TYR A 318 -7.01 2.59 -23.96
N GLY A 319 -6.14 2.89 -24.93
CA GLY A 319 -5.78 4.26 -25.31
C GLY A 319 -6.86 4.85 -26.24
N GLU A 320 -7.83 5.56 -25.62
CA GLU A 320 -8.67 6.53 -26.32
C GLU A 320 -8.03 7.92 -26.34
#